data_356970ba41d33c8fc51cc603dfb95f1c
#
_entry.id   356970ba41d33c8fc51cc603dfb95f1c
#
_cell.length_a   1.000
_cell.length_b   1.000
_cell.length_c   1.000
_cell.angle_alpha   90.00
_cell.angle_beta   90.00
_cell.angle_gamma   90.00
#
_symmetry.space_group_name_H-M   'P 1'
#
loop_
_entity.id
_entity.type
_entity.pdbx_description
1 polymer ?
#
loop_
_entity_poly.entity_id
_entity_poly.type
_entity_poly.pdbx_seq_one_letter_code
_entity_poly.pdbx_strand_id
1 'polypeptide(L)'
;MLGMNELLDVMPEAEANMNNAKESIEQKIRTERLTKSRILSEYEKAQKLGINHDIRKDLYDGVKTFDIASLREFHNSHISSGTRVVMVLASKEDLDLDVLKQYGEIVHLTLEDVFGY
;
A
#
# COMPACT_ATOMS: atom_id res chain seq x y z
N MET A 1 3.67 -12.79 -7.33
CA MET A 1 2.42 -13.01 -6.55
C MET A 1 2.65 -13.65 -5.18
N LEU A 2 3.69 -14.47 -4.98
CA LEU A 2 4.08 -15.02 -3.67
C LEU A 2 4.09 -13.95 -2.55
N GLY A 3 4.70 -12.79 -2.78
CA GLY A 3 4.77 -11.73 -1.77
C GLY A 3 3.44 -11.13 -1.33
N MET A 4 2.38 -11.27 -2.10
CA MET A 4 1.06 -10.74 -1.74
C MET A 4 0.15 -11.78 -1.09
N ASN A 5 0.40 -13.06 -1.28
CA ASN A 5 -0.46 -14.12 -0.80
C ASN A 5 0.11 -14.88 0.41
N GLU A 6 1.43 -15.01 0.47
CA GLU A 6 2.08 -15.95 1.41
C GLU A 6 3.17 -15.30 2.26
N LEU A 7 3.52 -14.03 2.01
CA LEU A 7 4.67 -13.39 2.64
C LEU A 7 4.57 -13.35 4.17
N LEU A 8 3.36 -13.15 4.70
CA LEU A 8 3.13 -13.10 6.15
C LEU A 8 3.19 -14.47 6.84
N ASP A 9 2.99 -15.56 6.07
CA ASP A 9 3.03 -16.91 6.61
C ASP A 9 4.44 -17.50 6.60
N VAL A 10 5.32 -16.98 5.73
CA VAL A 10 6.67 -17.51 5.49
C VAL A 10 7.79 -16.67 6.11
N MET A 11 7.49 -15.48 6.68
CA MET A 11 8.51 -14.59 7.25
C MET A 11 8.85 -14.96 8.71
N PRO A 12 9.98 -15.67 8.97
CA PRO A 12 10.39 -16.03 10.34
C PRO A 12 10.85 -14.82 11.18
N GLU A 13 11.16 -13.68 10.55
CA GLU A 13 11.64 -12.44 11.21
C GLU A 13 10.58 -11.32 11.21
N ALA A 14 9.30 -11.67 11.04
CA ALA A 14 8.24 -10.68 10.91
C ALA A 14 8.13 -9.74 12.13
N GLU A 15 8.38 -10.23 13.35
CA GLU A 15 8.33 -9.40 14.55
C GLU A 15 9.43 -8.34 14.61
N ALA A 16 10.67 -8.69 14.27
CA ALA A 16 11.76 -7.74 14.23
C ALA A 16 11.51 -6.65 13.18
N ASN A 17 11.07 -7.05 11.99
CA ASN A 17 10.72 -6.13 10.92
C ASN A 17 9.54 -5.23 11.31
N MET A 18 8.55 -5.76 12.02
CA MET A 18 7.41 -5.01 12.51
C MET A 18 7.84 -3.94 13.52
N ASN A 19 8.71 -4.28 14.47
CA ASN A 19 9.23 -3.33 15.45
C ASN A 19 10.05 -2.22 14.78
N ASN A 20 10.92 -2.55 13.84
CA ASN A 20 11.68 -1.58 13.07
C ASN A 20 10.75 -0.65 12.25
N ALA A 21 9.68 -1.18 11.66
CA ALA A 21 8.69 -0.39 10.94
C ALA A 21 7.95 0.58 11.87
N LYS A 22 7.53 0.13 13.05
CA LYS A 22 6.90 0.98 14.08
C LYS A 22 7.81 2.14 14.48
N GLU A 23 9.05 1.83 14.84
CA GLU A 23 10.03 2.85 15.22
C GLU A 23 10.26 3.86 14.09
N SER A 24 10.35 3.40 12.86
CA SER A 24 10.51 4.26 11.70
C SER A 24 9.33 5.21 11.50
N ILE A 25 8.10 4.72 11.68
CA ILE A 25 6.87 5.54 11.59
C ILE A 25 6.85 6.57 12.73
N GLU A 26 7.11 6.15 13.97
CA GLU A 26 7.16 7.07 15.10
C GLU A 26 8.23 8.14 14.91
N GLN A 27 9.43 7.75 14.50
CA GLN A 27 10.52 8.68 14.26
C GLN A 27 10.18 9.67 13.15
N LYS A 28 9.58 9.20 12.06
CA LYS A 28 9.13 10.06 10.97
C LYS A 28 8.14 11.12 11.47
N ILE A 29 7.12 10.71 12.24
CA ILE A 29 6.12 11.63 12.79
C ILE A 29 6.76 12.66 13.73
N ARG A 30 7.72 12.25 14.58
CA ARG A 30 8.43 13.14 15.52
C ARG A 30 9.34 14.14 14.84
N THR A 31 9.95 13.77 13.71
CA THR A 31 10.97 14.60 13.03
C THR A 31 10.40 15.40 11.87
N GLU A 32 9.30 14.97 11.28
CA GLU A 32 8.68 15.67 10.16
C GLU A 32 8.05 16.98 10.60
N ARG A 33 8.57 18.10 10.07
CA ARG A 33 8.00 19.42 10.30
C ARG A 33 6.99 19.74 9.20
N LEU A 34 5.79 20.11 9.59
CA LEU A 34 4.85 20.77 8.68
C LEU A 34 5.26 22.23 8.49
N THR A 35 5.64 22.55 7.27
CA THR A 35 5.83 23.96 6.88
C THR A 35 4.48 24.64 6.72
N LYS A 36 4.46 25.97 6.84
CA LYS A 36 3.22 26.76 6.67
C LYS A 36 2.52 26.51 5.34
N SER A 37 3.30 26.33 4.27
CA SER A 37 2.77 26.02 2.94
C SER A 37 2.12 24.64 2.83
N ARG A 38 2.53 23.67 3.66
CA ARG A 38 1.95 22.32 3.67
C ARG A 38 0.70 22.18 4.54
N ILE A 39 0.48 23.08 5.49
CA ILE A 39 -0.66 22.97 6.41
C ILE A 39 -1.98 22.89 5.66
N LEU A 40 -2.19 23.76 4.67
CA LEU A 40 -3.42 23.78 3.89
C LEU A 40 -3.60 22.48 3.09
N SER A 41 -2.55 22.01 2.41
CA SER A 41 -2.64 20.78 1.62
C SER A 41 -2.88 19.53 2.49
N GLU A 42 -2.32 19.47 3.70
CA GLU A 42 -2.57 18.36 4.63
C GLU A 42 -4.01 18.44 5.19
N TYR A 43 -4.52 19.63 5.44
CA TYR A 43 -5.92 19.82 5.83
C TYR A 43 -6.88 19.38 4.72
N GLU A 44 -6.64 19.79 3.47
CA GLU A 44 -7.46 19.36 2.32
C GLU A 44 -7.42 17.84 2.11
N LYS A 45 -6.28 17.20 2.30
CA LYS A 45 -6.17 15.75 2.25
C LYS A 45 -7.01 15.07 3.32
N ALA A 46 -6.94 15.56 4.55
CA ALA A 46 -7.74 15.04 5.65
C ALA A 46 -9.24 15.20 5.36
N GLN A 47 -9.67 16.37 4.87
CA GLN A 47 -11.06 16.61 4.49
C GLN A 47 -11.56 15.64 3.40
N LYS A 48 -10.76 15.34 2.39
CA LYS A 48 -11.10 14.35 1.35
C LYS A 48 -11.31 12.95 1.90
N LEU A 49 -10.67 12.62 3.02
CA LEU A 49 -10.84 11.36 3.74
C LEU A 49 -11.96 11.39 4.78
N GLY A 50 -12.69 12.52 4.90
CA GLY A 50 -13.71 12.70 5.94
C GLY A 50 -13.14 12.93 7.34
N ILE A 51 -11.86 13.26 7.46
CA ILE A 51 -11.14 13.47 8.72
C ILE A 51 -11.08 14.98 9.01
N ASN A 52 -11.41 15.39 10.24
CA ASN A 52 -11.45 16.80 10.66
C ASN A 52 -10.30 17.21 11.58
N HIS A 53 -9.28 16.36 11.72
CA HIS A 53 -8.12 16.57 12.57
C HIS A 53 -6.83 16.07 11.89
N ASP A 54 -5.70 16.23 12.55
CA ASP A 54 -4.41 15.75 12.05
C ASP A 54 -4.29 14.23 12.21
N ILE A 55 -4.37 13.51 11.11
CA ILE A 55 -4.30 12.04 11.07
C ILE A 55 -3.00 11.48 11.68
N ARG A 56 -1.94 12.28 11.75
CA ARG A 56 -0.66 11.83 12.34
C ARG A 56 -0.78 11.49 13.81
N LYS A 57 -1.73 12.13 14.52
CA LYS A 57 -2.02 11.79 15.91
C LYS A 57 -2.55 10.36 16.02
N ASP A 58 -3.52 10.03 15.17
CA ASP A 58 -4.12 8.69 15.16
C ASP A 58 -3.10 7.62 14.75
N LEU A 59 -2.26 7.94 13.75
CA LEU A 59 -1.17 7.04 13.34
C LEU A 59 -0.14 6.84 14.45
N TYR A 60 0.24 7.89 15.17
CA TYR A 60 1.21 7.81 16.26
C TYR A 60 0.69 6.98 17.44
N ASP A 61 -0.58 7.14 17.78
CA ASP A 61 -1.21 6.39 18.87
C ASP A 61 -1.51 4.93 18.44
N GLY A 62 -2.00 4.74 17.21
CA GLY A 62 -2.35 3.44 16.67
C GLY A 62 -1.15 2.53 16.41
N VAL A 63 -0.02 3.08 15.93
CA VAL A 63 1.15 2.26 15.59
C VAL A 63 1.71 1.51 16.78
N LYS A 64 1.56 2.05 18.00
CA LYS A 64 2.06 1.42 19.22
C LYS A 64 1.31 0.13 19.57
N THR A 65 0.02 0.10 19.29
CA THR A 65 -0.86 -1.04 19.57
C THR A 65 -0.92 -2.06 18.45
N PHE A 66 -0.43 -1.71 17.27
CA PHE A 66 -0.44 -2.60 16.11
C PHE A 66 0.49 -3.80 16.34
N ASP A 67 0.06 -4.99 15.97
CA ASP A 67 0.83 -6.22 16.05
C ASP A 67 0.75 -7.03 14.76
N ILE A 68 1.52 -8.11 14.70
CA ILE A 68 1.53 -9.02 13.53
C ILE A 68 0.16 -9.66 13.30
N ALA A 69 -0.59 -9.92 14.37
CA ALA A 69 -1.93 -10.52 14.24
C ALA A 69 -2.89 -9.55 13.53
N SER A 70 -2.89 -8.27 13.93
CA SER A 70 -3.67 -7.20 13.29
C SER A 70 -3.27 -7.01 11.82
N LEU A 71 -1.97 -7.07 11.52
CA LEU A 71 -1.47 -6.96 10.14
C LEU A 71 -1.93 -8.14 9.28
N ARG A 72 -1.90 -9.35 9.84
CA ARG A 72 -2.36 -10.57 9.16
C ARG A 72 -3.87 -10.52 8.90
N GLU A 73 -4.65 -10.09 9.87
CA GLU A 73 -6.10 -9.91 9.71
C GLU A 73 -6.42 -8.89 8.61
N PHE A 74 -5.75 -7.74 8.63
CA PHE A 74 -5.89 -6.74 7.59
C PHE A 74 -5.52 -7.29 6.20
N HIS A 75 -4.39 -7.99 6.10
CA HIS A 75 -3.96 -8.61 4.85
C HIS A 75 -5.00 -9.59 4.32
N ASN A 76 -5.51 -10.49 5.17
CA ASN A 76 -6.48 -11.49 4.78
C ASN A 76 -7.82 -10.89 4.35
N SER A 77 -8.29 -9.87 5.05
CA SER A 77 -9.58 -9.24 4.77
C SER A 77 -9.56 -8.28 3.58
N HIS A 78 -8.45 -7.58 3.35
CA HIS A 78 -8.41 -6.48 2.36
C HIS A 78 -7.48 -6.75 1.18
N ILE A 79 -6.45 -7.57 1.35
CA ILE A 79 -5.45 -7.80 0.31
C ILE A 79 -5.63 -9.15 -0.35
N SER A 80 -5.62 -10.24 0.42
CA SER A 80 -5.67 -11.60 -0.17
C SER A 80 -7.03 -11.95 -0.74
N SER A 81 -8.12 -11.44 -0.14
CA SER A 81 -9.50 -11.66 -0.59
C SER A 81 -9.97 -10.72 -1.70
N GLY A 82 -9.23 -9.65 -1.97
CA GLY A 82 -9.64 -8.61 -2.91
C GLY A 82 -9.41 -8.99 -4.38
N THR A 83 -10.27 -8.46 -5.26
CA THR A 83 -10.02 -8.45 -6.70
C THR A 83 -8.83 -7.56 -7.01
N ARG A 84 -7.92 -8.04 -7.86
CA ARG A 84 -6.69 -7.34 -8.21
C ARG A 84 -6.63 -7.03 -9.69
N VAL A 85 -6.08 -5.89 -10.01
CA VAL A 85 -5.69 -5.54 -11.38
C VAL A 85 -4.17 -5.54 -11.41
N VAL A 86 -3.61 -6.33 -12.33
CA VAL A 86 -2.16 -6.37 -12.56
C VAL A 86 -1.88 -5.60 -13.85
N MET A 87 -1.10 -4.54 -13.74
CA MET A 87 -0.66 -3.78 -14.90
C MET A 87 0.77 -4.19 -15.25
N VAL A 88 1.00 -4.51 -16.51
CA VAL A 88 2.33 -4.87 -17.02
C VAL A 88 2.67 -3.92 -18.16
N LEU A 89 3.82 -3.26 -18.06
CA LEU A 89 4.38 -2.43 -19.10
C LEU A 89 5.70 -3.05 -19.55
N ALA A 90 5.71 -3.62 -20.74
CA ALA A 90 6.90 -4.25 -21.31
C ALA A 90 6.81 -4.31 -22.85
N SER A 91 7.93 -4.63 -23.50
CA SER A 91 7.91 -4.96 -24.93
C SER A 91 7.08 -6.22 -25.15
N LYS A 92 6.28 -6.24 -26.20
CA LYS A 92 5.44 -7.38 -26.55
C LYS A 92 6.23 -8.67 -26.79
N GLU A 93 7.47 -8.53 -27.22
CA GLU A 93 8.39 -9.65 -27.49
C GLU A 93 8.93 -10.28 -26.19
N ASP A 94 8.93 -9.50 -25.09
CA ASP A 94 9.42 -9.94 -23.79
C ASP A 94 8.31 -10.51 -22.88
N LEU A 95 7.05 -10.52 -23.38
CA LEU A 95 5.90 -10.95 -22.61
C LEU A 95 5.49 -12.38 -22.97
N ASP A 96 5.45 -13.24 -21.97
CA ASP A 96 4.78 -14.54 -22.08
C ASP A 96 3.29 -14.38 -21.71
N LEU A 97 2.46 -14.22 -22.76
CA LEU A 97 1.02 -14.02 -22.58
C LEU A 97 0.31 -15.24 -22.01
N ASP A 98 0.85 -16.47 -22.18
CA ASP A 98 0.23 -17.67 -21.66
C ASP A 98 0.45 -17.78 -20.14
N VAL A 99 1.59 -17.29 -19.67
CA VAL A 99 1.81 -17.13 -18.22
C VAL A 99 0.90 -16.05 -17.65
N LEU A 100 0.73 -14.92 -18.34
CA LEU A 100 -0.12 -13.83 -17.87
C LEU A 100 -1.61 -14.22 -17.80
N LYS A 101 -2.11 -15.01 -18.73
CA LYS A 101 -3.50 -15.53 -18.71
C LYS A 101 -3.85 -16.33 -17.45
N GLN A 102 -2.86 -16.88 -16.77
CA GLN A 102 -3.07 -17.63 -15.51
C GLN A 102 -3.51 -16.70 -14.35
N TYR A 103 -3.29 -15.40 -14.48
CA TYR A 103 -3.64 -14.41 -13.46
C TYR A 103 -4.95 -13.69 -13.73
N GLY A 104 -5.53 -13.84 -14.92
CA GLY A 104 -6.80 -13.21 -15.27
C GLY A 104 -6.95 -12.92 -16.75
N GLU A 105 -8.01 -12.24 -17.11
CA GLU A 105 -8.26 -11.75 -18.45
C GLU A 105 -7.24 -10.68 -18.83
N ILE A 106 -6.67 -10.80 -20.03
CA ILE A 106 -5.70 -9.82 -20.55
C ILE A 106 -6.44 -8.75 -21.36
N VAL A 107 -6.33 -7.52 -20.91
CA VAL A 107 -6.79 -6.34 -21.64
C VAL A 107 -5.57 -5.60 -22.19
N HIS A 108 -5.47 -5.50 -23.51
CA HIS A 108 -4.43 -4.72 -24.15
C HIS A 108 -4.86 -3.26 -24.20
N LEU A 109 -4.05 -2.38 -23.64
CA LEU A 109 -4.26 -0.94 -23.68
C LEU A 109 -3.31 -0.31 -24.69
N THR A 110 -3.84 0.57 -25.52
CA THR A 110 -3.06 1.42 -26.42
C THR A 110 -2.73 2.75 -25.74
N LEU A 111 -1.86 3.53 -26.34
CA LEU A 111 -1.59 4.90 -25.89
C LEU A 111 -2.86 5.77 -25.97
N GLU A 112 -3.70 5.55 -26.98
CA GLU A 112 -4.98 6.24 -27.14
C GLU A 112 -5.96 5.90 -26.00
N ASP A 113 -6.03 4.61 -25.59
CA ASP A 113 -6.87 4.19 -24.47
C ASP A 113 -6.44 4.83 -23.15
N VAL A 114 -5.14 5.05 -22.97
CA VAL A 114 -4.58 5.59 -21.72
C VAL A 114 -4.61 7.12 -21.69
N PHE A 115 -4.32 7.78 -22.81
CA PHE A 115 -4.11 9.23 -22.87
C PHE A 115 -5.22 9.98 -23.61
N GLY A 116 -6.11 9.29 -24.34
CA GLY A 116 -7.25 9.90 -25.00
C GLY A 116 -6.94 10.70 -26.25
N TYR A 117 -5.78 10.45 -26.90
CA TYR A 117 -5.38 11.10 -28.17
C TYR A 117 -4.61 10.14 -29.07
#